data_17ffbbdb70368e3da76b8ce541326ca6
#
_entry.id   17ffbbdb70368e3da76b8ce541326ca6
#
_cell.length_a   1.000
_cell.length_b   1.000
_cell.length_c   1.000
_cell.angle_alpha   90.00
_cell.angle_beta   90.00
_cell.angle_gamma   90.00
#
_symmetry.space_group_name_H-M   'P 1'
#
loop_
_entity.id
_entity.type
_entity.pdbx_description
1 polymer ?
#
loop_
_entity_poly.entity_id
_entity_poly.type
_entity_poly.pdbx_seq_one_letter_code
_entity_poly.pdbx_strand_id
1 'polypeptide(L)'
;MSTQETPPRGAWPLAAQFVARWLDQRERVDTLLEKMPTGMQSSDRARCQHLVYGVVRHHGRLESAIGRLVAHPPRFSTRAVLFVAGFELIEAAESAEEAGLVAKIVHHAVEQTKTLASPAEARLVNAVVRKLAPLMAEAAPPKLASAVELADFFSHPEWMVRRWLVQYGAENTRKLLEWNQTPARASLRWRDVVEAPPEFLQATAWSGYYEIGPGQWPAVEPLLKSGQVYLQDPATRLANELLDPQTGEAVLDLCAAPGGKSLLIADTMTAQAPGGQIVALDLPGPRIDRLKENLAKITGVEVALVQADLMEGFSEVLKE
;
A
#
# COMPACT_ATOMS: atom_id res chain seq x y z
N MET A 1 -5.21 29.89 -19.90
CA MET A 1 -5.83 28.81 -20.67
C MET A 1 -5.07 27.53 -20.32
N SER A 2 -5.67 26.70 -19.46
CA SER A 2 -5.09 25.43 -19.04
C SER A 2 -5.31 24.44 -20.20
N THR A 3 -4.25 24.08 -20.90
CA THR A 3 -4.24 22.96 -21.84
C THR A 3 -4.51 21.71 -21.03
N GLN A 4 -5.73 21.18 -21.12
CA GLN A 4 -6.04 19.83 -20.66
C GLN A 4 -5.20 18.87 -21.51
N GLU A 5 -4.02 18.50 -21.00
CA GLU A 5 -3.23 17.42 -21.58
C GLU A 5 -4.08 16.15 -21.51
N THR A 6 -4.35 15.57 -22.68
CA THR A 6 -5.00 14.26 -22.76
C THR A 6 -4.17 13.26 -21.97
N PRO A 7 -4.75 12.53 -21.01
CA PRO A 7 -3.98 11.58 -20.20
C PRO A 7 -3.31 10.54 -21.12
N PRO A 8 -2.06 10.16 -20.84
CA PRO A 8 -1.35 9.19 -21.65
C PRO A 8 -2.10 7.86 -21.67
N ARG A 9 -2.14 7.25 -22.84
CA ARG A 9 -2.74 5.92 -23.01
C ARG A 9 -1.76 4.85 -22.55
N GLY A 10 -2.18 4.02 -21.58
CA GLY A 10 -1.44 2.88 -21.04
C GLY A 10 -0.92 3.06 -19.62
N ALA A 11 -0.64 1.94 -18.99
CA ALA A 11 -0.24 1.86 -17.58
C ALA A 11 1.09 2.56 -17.27
N TRP A 12 2.10 2.32 -18.10
CA TRP A 12 3.46 2.80 -17.88
C TRP A 12 3.59 4.34 -17.93
N PRO A 13 3.13 5.02 -19.01
CA PRO A 13 3.22 6.47 -19.08
C PRO A 13 2.38 7.15 -17.99
N LEU A 14 1.24 6.58 -17.60
CA LEU A 14 0.45 7.09 -16.48
C LEU A 14 1.18 6.94 -15.15
N ALA A 15 1.82 5.79 -14.91
CA ALA A 15 2.65 5.59 -13.73
C ALA A 15 3.80 6.61 -13.66
N ALA A 16 4.49 6.85 -14.76
CA ALA A 16 5.55 7.87 -14.82
C ALA A 16 5.02 9.28 -14.53
N GLN A 17 3.83 9.65 -15.01
CA GLN A 17 3.19 10.93 -14.66
C GLN A 17 2.87 11.03 -13.16
N PHE A 18 2.31 9.98 -12.57
CA PHE A 18 2.02 9.97 -11.12
C PHE A 18 3.29 10.04 -10.29
N VAL A 19 4.34 9.33 -10.68
CA VAL A 19 5.65 9.42 -10.03
C VAL A 19 6.24 10.83 -10.17
N ALA A 20 6.13 11.48 -11.33
CA ALA A 20 6.59 12.84 -11.52
C ALA A 20 5.87 13.83 -10.60
N ARG A 21 4.54 13.72 -10.47
CA ARG A 21 3.74 14.56 -9.56
C ARG A 21 4.06 14.28 -8.10
N TRP A 22 4.24 13.02 -7.72
CA TRP A 22 4.65 12.65 -6.38
C TRP A 22 6.01 13.25 -6.02
N LEU A 23 6.98 13.24 -6.94
CA LEU A 23 8.30 13.83 -6.73
C LEU A 23 8.27 15.37 -6.64
N ASP A 24 7.48 16.02 -7.49
CA ASP A 24 7.38 17.48 -7.61
C ASP A 24 6.53 18.09 -6.50
N GLN A 25 5.30 17.61 -6.36
CA GLN A 25 4.27 18.22 -5.52
C GLN A 25 4.12 17.55 -4.15
N ARG A 26 4.81 16.44 -3.89
CA ARG A 26 4.66 15.62 -2.67
C ARG A 26 3.21 15.17 -2.45
N GLU A 27 2.44 15.05 -3.52
CA GLU A 27 1.05 14.57 -3.48
C GLU A 27 1.00 13.14 -2.97
N ARG A 28 0.00 12.82 -2.15
CA ARG A 28 -0.15 11.46 -1.61
C ARG A 28 -0.40 10.46 -2.74
N VAL A 29 0.26 9.31 -2.67
CA VAL A 29 0.16 8.27 -3.70
C VAL A 29 -1.27 7.77 -3.86
N ASP A 30 -2.00 7.59 -2.76
CA ASP A 30 -3.40 7.16 -2.78
C ASP A 30 -4.27 8.14 -3.59
N THR A 31 -4.13 9.45 -3.30
CA THR A 31 -4.84 10.51 -4.02
C THR A 31 -4.49 10.56 -5.52
N LEU A 32 -3.24 10.24 -5.87
CA LEU A 32 -2.85 10.13 -7.28
C LEU A 32 -3.51 8.93 -7.96
N LEU A 33 -3.53 7.77 -7.29
CA LEU A 33 -4.11 6.55 -7.83
C LEU A 33 -5.64 6.62 -7.96
N GLU A 34 -6.33 7.39 -7.12
CA GLU A 34 -7.77 7.69 -7.27
C GLU A 34 -8.08 8.46 -8.57
N LYS A 35 -7.11 9.21 -9.10
CA LYS A 35 -7.26 9.98 -10.35
C LYS A 35 -7.06 9.14 -11.62
N MET A 36 -6.89 7.82 -11.51
CA MET A 36 -6.81 6.97 -12.68
C MET A 36 -8.12 7.03 -13.50
N PRO A 37 -8.03 7.09 -14.85
CA PRO A 37 -9.20 7.15 -15.70
C PRO A 37 -10.19 6.00 -15.43
N THR A 38 -11.48 6.31 -15.32
CA THR A 38 -12.54 5.32 -15.03
C THR A 38 -12.68 4.26 -16.12
N GLY A 39 -12.40 4.61 -17.39
CA GLY A 39 -12.43 3.69 -18.54
C GLY A 39 -11.15 2.87 -18.75
N MET A 40 -10.20 2.93 -17.83
CA MET A 40 -8.95 2.16 -17.93
C MET A 40 -9.21 0.67 -17.69
N GLN A 41 -8.62 -0.19 -18.52
CA GLN A 41 -8.71 -1.65 -18.35
C GLN A 41 -8.17 -2.08 -16.98
N SER A 42 -8.77 -3.11 -16.37
CA SER A 42 -8.37 -3.59 -15.04
C SER A 42 -6.91 -4.01 -14.98
N SER A 43 -6.39 -4.65 -16.04
CA SER A 43 -4.98 -5.04 -16.16
C SER A 43 -4.03 -3.85 -16.17
N ASP A 44 -4.38 -2.79 -16.94
CA ASP A 44 -3.58 -1.58 -17.02
C ASP A 44 -3.62 -0.81 -15.70
N ARG A 45 -4.79 -0.76 -15.04
CA ARG A 45 -4.93 -0.18 -13.71
C ARG A 45 -4.03 -0.88 -12.70
N ALA A 46 -4.07 -2.21 -12.66
CA ALA A 46 -3.23 -3.01 -11.78
C ALA A 46 -1.73 -2.81 -12.08
N ARG A 47 -1.35 -2.78 -13.36
CA ARG A 47 0.05 -2.53 -13.75
C ARG A 47 0.51 -1.12 -13.37
N CYS A 48 -0.33 -0.08 -13.56
CA CYS A 48 -0.02 1.28 -13.13
C CYS A 48 0.19 1.36 -11.61
N GLN A 49 -0.71 0.79 -10.81
CA GLN A 49 -0.57 0.72 -9.35
C GLN A 49 0.71 -0.01 -8.95
N HIS A 50 0.99 -1.14 -9.56
CA HIS A 50 2.19 -1.95 -9.31
C HIS A 50 3.48 -1.13 -9.54
N LEU A 51 3.58 -0.43 -10.67
CA LEU A 51 4.72 0.41 -10.99
C LEU A 51 4.88 1.58 -10.00
N VAL A 52 3.79 2.28 -9.68
CA VAL A 52 3.84 3.42 -8.75
C VAL A 52 4.24 2.96 -7.34
N TYR A 53 3.59 1.93 -6.80
CA TYR A 53 3.94 1.41 -5.48
C TYR A 53 5.33 0.79 -5.44
N GLY A 54 5.76 0.14 -6.53
CA GLY A 54 7.11 -0.38 -6.67
C GLY A 54 8.17 0.72 -6.59
N VAL A 55 7.99 1.79 -7.35
CA VAL A 55 8.88 2.97 -7.29
C VAL A 55 8.92 3.57 -5.89
N VAL A 56 7.77 3.77 -5.25
CA VAL A 56 7.72 4.34 -3.88
C VAL A 56 8.44 3.45 -2.88
N ARG A 57 8.24 2.14 -2.96
CA ARG A 57 8.87 1.16 -2.07
C ARG A 57 10.39 1.11 -2.23
N HIS A 58 10.88 1.24 -3.46
CA HIS A 58 12.31 1.18 -3.78
C HIS A 58 12.94 2.56 -4.00
N HIS A 59 12.24 3.64 -3.61
CA HIS A 59 12.65 5.03 -3.91
C HIS A 59 14.08 5.35 -3.46
N GLY A 60 14.45 5.02 -2.24
CA GLY A 60 15.78 5.33 -1.69
C GLY A 60 16.90 4.67 -2.49
N ARG A 61 16.76 3.37 -2.82
CA ARG A 61 17.70 2.63 -3.65
C ARG A 61 17.83 3.22 -5.05
N LEU A 62 16.70 3.56 -5.67
CA LEU A 62 16.67 4.17 -7.00
C LEU A 62 17.29 5.56 -7.00
N GLU A 63 16.97 6.40 -6.02
CA GLU A 63 17.52 7.75 -5.88
C GLU A 63 19.05 7.71 -5.69
N SER A 64 19.53 6.88 -4.79
CA SER A 64 20.95 6.69 -4.53
C SER A 64 21.71 6.21 -5.78
N ALA A 65 21.17 5.22 -6.49
CA ALA A 65 21.79 4.68 -7.69
C ALA A 65 21.80 5.69 -8.86
N ILE A 66 20.69 6.38 -9.10
CA ILE A 66 20.60 7.41 -10.14
C ILE A 66 21.53 8.59 -9.79
N GLY A 67 21.57 9.02 -8.52
CA GLY A 67 22.44 10.09 -8.06
C GLY A 67 23.93 9.84 -8.32
N ARG A 68 24.36 8.57 -8.32
CA ARG A 68 25.74 8.17 -8.69
C ARG A 68 26.02 8.26 -10.21
N LEU A 69 24.98 8.26 -11.04
CA LEU A 69 25.11 8.20 -12.51
C LEU A 69 24.91 9.53 -13.20
N VAL A 70 24.35 10.54 -12.51
CA VAL A 70 24.08 11.87 -13.08
C VAL A 70 24.76 12.96 -12.26
N ALA A 71 25.37 13.94 -12.95
CA ALA A 71 26.05 15.04 -12.28
C ALA A 71 25.07 16.02 -11.60
N HIS A 72 23.89 16.18 -12.18
CA HIS A 72 22.82 17.02 -11.65
C HIS A 72 21.48 16.27 -11.77
N PRO A 73 20.57 16.44 -10.78
CA PRO A 73 19.26 15.81 -10.85
C PRO A 73 18.50 16.26 -12.11
N PRO A 74 18.04 15.33 -12.97
CA PRO A 74 17.18 15.68 -14.09
C PRO A 74 15.85 16.25 -13.59
N ARG A 75 15.09 16.92 -14.46
CA ARG A 75 13.74 17.37 -14.12
C ARG A 75 12.83 16.20 -13.72
N PHE A 76 11.76 16.47 -12.98
CA PHE A 76 10.89 15.44 -12.40
C PHE A 76 10.31 14.45 -13.40
N SER A 77 9.94 14.90 -14.62
CA SER A 77 9.44 14.00 -15.65
C SER A 77 10.49 12.96 -16.09
N THR A 78 11.74 13.37 -16.27
CA THR A 78 12.85 12.47 -16.65
C THR A 78 13.23 11.56 -15.48
N ARG A 79 13.26 12.10 -14.24
CA ARG A 79 13.49 11.28 -13.03
C ARG A 79 12.42 10.21 -12.87
N ALA A 80 11.16 10.55 -13.11
CA ALA A 80 10.05 9.58 -13.06
C ALA A 80 10.22 8.44 -14.06
N VAL A 81 10.63 8.74 -15.30
CA VAL A 81 10.97 7.72 -16.30
C VAL A 81 12.11 6.82 -15.80
N LEU A 82 13.18 7.42 -15.26
CA LEU A 82 14.30 6.65 -14.71
C LEU A 82 13.90 5.79 -13.51
N PHE A 83 13.01 6.28 -12.65
CA PHE A 83 12.53 5.52 -11.50
C PHE A 83 11.64 4.35 -11.90
N VAL A 84 10.70 4.54 -12.85
CA VAL A 84 9.86 3.46 -13.32
C VAL A 84 10.69 2.40 -14.04
N ALA A 85 11.60 2.80 -14.92
CA ALA A 85 12.53 1.87 -15.58
C ALA A 85 13.44 1.16 -14.55
N GLY A 86 13.94 1.89 -13.55
CA GLY A 86 14.76 1.34 -12.47
C GLY A 86 14.03 0.28 -11.65
N PHE A 87 12.75 0.50 -11.36
CA PHE A 87 11.94 -0.52 -10.69
C PHE A 87 11.74 -1.76 -11.57
N GLU A 88 11.45 -1.60 -12.85
CA GLU A 88 11.38 -2.73 -13.79
C GLU A 88 12.72 -3.49 -13.90
N LEU A 89 13.86 -2.80 -13.76
CA LEU A 89 15.17 -3.46 -13.70
C LEU A 89 15.37 -4.28 -12.42
N ILE A 90 14.82 -3.85 -11.27
CA ILE A 90 14.80 -4.66 -10.04
C ILE A 90 14.00 -5.95 -10.28
N GLU A 91 12.80 -5.85 -10.87
CA GLU A 91 11.98 -7.02 -11.22
C GLU A 91 12.68 -7.95 -12.24
N ALA A 92 13.37 -7.36 -13.23
CA ALA A 92 14.10 -8.13 -14.23
C ALA A 92 15.28 -8.92 -13.64
N ALA A 93 15.97 -8.37 -12.65
CA ALA A 93 17.08 -9.04 -11.98
C ALA A 93 16.65 -10.28 -11.17
N GLU A 94 15.37 -10.36 -10.80
CA GLU A 94 14.77 -11.53 -10.14
C GLU A 94 14.25 -12.58 -11.13
N SER A 95 14.28 -12.26 -12.44
CA SER A 95 13.77 -13.12 -13.52
C SER A 95 14.86 -13.98 -14.12
N ALA A 96 14.51 -15.22 -14.50
CA ALA A 96 15.40 -16.11 -15.25
C ALA A 96 15.75 -15.60 -16.68
N GLU A 97 14.97 -14.64 -17.23
CA GLU A 97 15.12 -14.07 -18.58
C GLU A 97 15.77 -12.67 -18.56
N GLU A 98 16.60 -12.36 -17.59
CA GLU A 98 17.15 -11.03 -17.31
C GLU A 98 17.66 -10.27 -18.55
N ALA A 99 18.53 -10.87 -19.34
CA ALA A 99 19.21 -10.18 -20.46
C ALA A 99 18.23 -9.64 -21.53
N GLY A 100 17.19 -10.41 -21.85
CA GLY A 100 16.16 -9.99 -22.82
C GLY A 100 15.26 -8.88 -22.28
N LEU A 101 14.95 -8.91 -20.99
CA LEU A 101 14.11 -7.92 -20.33
C LEU A 101 14.81 -6.56 -20.22
N VAL A 102 16.09 -6.52 -19.84
CA VAL A 102 16.87 -5.27 -19.75
C VAL A 102 16.84 -4.50 -21.07
N ALA A 103 17.04 -5.18 -22.21
CA ALA A 103 17.00 -4.52 -23.52
C ALA A 103 15.61 -3.92 -23.82
N LYS A 104 14.53 -4.62 -23.49
CA LYS A 104 13.15 -4.14 -23.66
C LYS A 104 12.86 -2.94 -22.76
N ILE A 105 13.29 -2.98 -21.49
CA ILE A 105 13.13 -1.87 -20.53
C ILE A 105 13.85 -0.61 -21.02
N VAL A 106 15.11 -0.73 -21.46
CA VAL A 106 15.88 0.38 -22.03
C VAL A 106 15.16 0.99 -23.22
N HIS A 107 14.75 0.15 -24.19
CA HIS A 107 14.03 0.62 -25.38
C HIS A 107 12.74 1.35 -25.01
N HIS A 108 11.93 0.76 -24.14
CA HIS A 108 10.66 1.32 -23.71
C HIS A 108 10.86 2.66 -22.98
N ALA A 109 11.77 2.74 -22.03
CA ALA A 109 12.07 3.97 -21.31
C ALA A 109 12.51 5.11 -22.25
N VAL A 110 13.35 4.81 -23.25
CA VAL A 110 13.79 5.78 -24.26
C VAL A 110 12.61 6.29 -25.09
N GLU A 111 11.73 5.41 -25.56
CA GLU A 111 10.54 5.81 -26.33
C GLU A 111 9.58 6.67 -25.50
N GLN A 112 9.32 6.28 -24.25
CA GLN A 112 8.46 7.04 -23.35
C GLN A 112 9.04 8.43 -23.01
N THR A 113 10.36 8.54 -22.93
CA THR A 113 11.02 9.84 -22.67
C THR A 113 10.69 10.88 -23.74
N LYS A 114 10.58 10.48 -24.99
CA LYS A 114 10.30 11.38 -26.10
C LYS A 114 8.98 12.13 -25.96
N THR A 115 7.98 11.49 -25.34
CA THR A 115 6.63 12.03 -25.12
C THR A 115 6.45 12.63 -23.72
N LEU A 116 6.96 11.99 -22.68
CA LEU A 116 6.76 12.40 -21.28
C LEU A 116 7.75 13.48 -20.82
N ALA A 117 8.90 13.56 -21.47
CA ALA A 117 9.92 14.53 -21.15
C ALA A 117 10.32 15.33 -22.41
N SER A 118 11.35 14.88 -23.11
CA SER A 118 11.71 15.45 -24.41
C SER A 118 12.59 14.49 -25.21
N PRO A 119 12.61 14.61 -26.56
CA PRO A 119 13.53 13.84 -27.39
C PRO A 119 15.02 14.09 -27.06
N ALA A 120 15.37 15.28 -26.58
CA ALA A 120 16.74 15.60 -26.20
C ALA A 120 17.23 14.78 -25.01
N GLU A 121 16.35 14.45 -24.05
CA GLU A 121 16.69 13.68 -22.86
C GLU A 121 16.73 12.15 -23.09
N ALA A 122 16.25 11.68 -24.23
CA ALA A 122 16.26 10.25 -24.59
C ALA A 122 17.67 9.65 -24.59
N ARG A 123 18.69 10.43 -24.96
CA ARG A 123 20.10 9.99 -24.90
C ARG A 123 20.58 9.80 -23.45
N LEU A 124 20.23 10.72 -22.58
CA LEU A 124 20.54 10.65 -21.13
C LEU A 124 19.86 9.40 -20.54
N VAL A 125 18.57 9.20 -20.78
CA VAL A 125 17.81 8.06 -20.27
C VAL A 125 18.42 6.75 -20.75
N ASN A 126 18.76 6.62 -22.06
CA ASN A 126 19.42 5.41 -22.59
C ASN A 126 20.75 5.13 -21.86
N ALA A 127 21.57 6.15 -21.65
CA ALA A 127 22.86 5.98 -20.99
C ALA A 127 22.70 5.60 -19.50
N VAL A 128 21.77 6.26 -18.81
CA VAL A 128 21.53 6.03 -17.37
C VAL A 128 20.89 4.67 -17.14
N VAL A 129 19.82 4.29 -17.86
CA VAL A 129 19.12 3.01 -17.64
C VAL A 129 20.04 1.82 -17.89
N ARG A 130 20.91 1.88 -18.92
CA ARG A 130 21.92 0.83 -19.15
C ARG A 130 22.92 0.66 -18.01
N LYS A 131 23.34 1.78 -17.38
CA LYS A 131 24.26 1.75 -16.23
C LYS A 131 23.54 1.42 -14.93
N LEU A 132 22.24 1.67 -14.86
CA LEU A 132 21.39 1.36 -13.71
C LEU A 132 21.14 -0.14 -13.59
N ALA A 133 21.05 -0.88 -14.71
CA ALA A 133 20.76 -2.30 -14.69
C ALA A 133 21.69 -3.13 -13.78
N PRO A 134 23.03 -3.08 -13.89
CA PRO A 134 23.90 -3.82 -12.98
C PRO A 134 23.77 -3.36 -11.53
N LEU A 135 23.47 -2.08 -11.25
CA LEU A 135 23.27 -1.59 -9.88
C LEU A 135 21.96 -2.14 -9.27
N MET A 136 20.94 -2.35 -10.09
CA MET A 136 19.68 -2.94 -9.62
C MET A 136 19.78 -4.46 -9.43
N ALA A 137 20.71 -5.11 -10.11
CA ALA A 137 21.02 -6.54 -9.95
C ALA A 137 21.99 -6.83 -8.79
N GLU A 138 22.54 -5.81 -8.12
CA GLU A 138 23.41 -6.01 -6.95
C GLU A 138 22.69 -6.79 -5.86
N ALA A 139 23.40 -7.80 -5.31
CA ALA A 139 22.90 -8.59 -4.19
C ALA A 139 22.69 -7.72 -2.93
N ALA A 140 21.77 -8.16 -2.09
CA ALA A 140 21.53 -7.50 -0.82
C ALA A 140 22.81 -7.44 0.04
N PRO A 141 23.03 -6.37 0.83
CA PRO A 141 24.21 -6.21 1.67
C PRO A 141 24.43 -7.41 2.60
N PRO A 142 25.68 -7.70 3.02
CA PRO A 142 25.97 -8.82 3.90
C PRO A 142 25.28 -8.69 5.27
N LYS A 143 25.21 -9.78 6.05
CA LYS A 143 24.51 -9.81 7.34
C LYS A 143 25.01 -8.75 8.34
N LEU A 144 26.28 -8.38 8.28
CA LEU A 144 26.93 -7.38 9.14
C LEU A 144 27.03 -5.99 8.50
N ALA A 145 26.21 -5.71 7.50
CA ALA A 145 26.15 -4.39 6.87
C ALA A 145 25.77 -3.30 7.88
N SER A 146 26.30 -2.11 7.65
CA SER A 146 25.98 -0.93 8.45
C SER A 146 24.52 -0.50 8.27
N ALA A 147 24.01 0.31 9.22
CA ALA A 147 22.66 0.87 9.09
C ALA A 147 22.49 1.71 7.82
N VAL A 148 23.53 2.39 7.35
CA VAL A 148 23.53 3.18 6.11
C VAL A 148 23.35 2.27 4.89
N GLU A 149 24.15 1.22 4.77
CA GLU A 149 24.06 0.26 3.65
C GLU A 149 22.69 -0.42 3.59
N LEU A 150 22.15 -0.82 4.75
CA LEU A 150 20.81 -1.40 4.85
C LEU A 150 19.73 -0.38 4.48
N ALA A 151 19.84 0.87 4.95
CA ALA A 151 18.90 1.94 4.67
C ALA A 151 18.84 2.27 3.17
N ASP A 152 20.00 2.40 2.52
CA ASP A 152 20.10 2.66 1.09
C ASP A 152 19.52 1.52 0.27
N PHE A 153 19.93 0.28 0.56
CA PHE A 153 19.48 -0.89 -0.22
C PHE A 153 17.99 -1.15 -0.07
N PHE A 154 17.47 -1.10 1.18
CA PHE A 154 16.06 -1.38 1.47
C PHE A 154 15.17 -0.12 1.47
N SER A 155 15.68 1.01 1.03
CA SER A 155 14.90 2.28 0.89
C SER A 155 14.20 2.72 2.18
N HIS A 156 14.89 2.63 3.32
CA HIS A 156 14.39 3.06 4.61
C HIS A 156 15.20 4.26 5.15
N PRO A 157 14.60 5.12 5.98
CA PRO A 157 15.36 6.15 6.68
C PRO A 157 16.42 5.54 7.60
N GLU A 158 17.67 6.02 7.54
CA GLU A 158 18.78 5.49 8.33
C GLU A 158 18.49 5.47 9.85
N TRP A 159 17.86 6.54 10.37
CA TRP A 159 17.49 6.63 11.78
C TRP A 159 16.55 5.51 12.22
N MET A 160 15.66 5.08 11.35
CA MET A 160 14.71 3.99 11.60
C MET A 160 15.45 2.65 11.64
N VAL A 161 16.32 2.40 10.66
CA VAL A 161 17.15 1.18 10.62
C VAL A 161 18.05 1.09 11.85
N ARG A 162 18.71 2.18 12.26
CA ARG A 162 19.50 2.25 13.50
C ARG A 162 18.69 1.87 14.73
N ARG A 163 17.46 2.41 14.84
CA ARG A 163 16.56 2.10 15.95
C ARG A 163 16.17 0.62 15.96
N TRP A 164 15.82 0.06 14.79
CA TRP A 164 15.44 -1.35 14.67
C TRP A 164 16.60 -2.29 14.96
N LEU A 165 17.83 -1.97 14.54
CA LEU A 165 19.02 -2.74 14.89
C LEU A 165 19.23 -2.84 16.39
N VAL A 166 18.98 -1.75 17.13
CA VAL A 166 19.06 -1.76 18.62
C VAL A 166 17.91 -2.54 19.23
N GLN A 167 16.69 -2.38 18.71
CA GLN A 167 15.47 -2.95 19.31
C GLN A 167 15.28 -4.43 18.98
N TYR A 168 15.58 -4.86 17.74
CA TYR A 168 15.28 -6.19 17.24
C TYR A 168 16.52 -7.03 16.92
N GLY A 169 17.70 -6.44 16.95
CA GLY A 169 18.95 -7.06 16.48
C GLY A 169 19.06 -7.13 14.96
N ALA A 170 20.24 -7.51 14.47
CA ALA A 170 20.57 -7.47 13.04
C ALA A 170 19.69 -8.42 12.20
N GLU A 171 19.46 -9.64 12.69
CA GLU A 171 18.71 -10.65 11.93
C GLU A 171 17.24 -10.26 11.75
N ASN A 172 16.54 -9.88 12.83
CA ASN A 172 15.13 -9.53 12.75
C ASN A 172 14.92 -8.21 12.02
N THR A 173 15.82 -7.23 12.18
CA THR A 173 15.80 -6.00 11.40
C THR A 173 15.89 -6.30 9.91
N ARG A 174 16.80 -7.19 9.51
CA ARG A 174 16.94 -7.58 8.10
C ARG A 174 15.65 -8.24 7.58
N LYS A 175 15.08 -9.19 8.30
CA LYS A 175 13.80 -9.83 7.93
C LYS A 175 12.67 -8.81 7.77
N LEU A 176 12.62 -7.81 8.66
CA LEU A 176 11.65 -6.73 8.59
C LEU A 176 11.86 -5.84 7.35
N LEU A 177 13.11 -5.49 7.04
CA LEU A 177 13.45 -4.72 5.85
C LEU A 177 13.10 -5.48 4.56
N GLU A 178 13.42 -6.76 4.48
CA GLU A 178 13.07 -7.66 3.37
C GLU A 178 11.54 -7.77 3.22
N TRP A 179 10.83 -7.97 4.31
CA TRP A 179 9.37 -8.00 4.32
C TRP A 179 8.76 -6.70 3.78
N ASN A 180 9.27 -5.54 4.19
CA ASN A 180 8.79 -4.24 3.73
C ASN A 180 9.00 -3.98 2.23
N GLN A 181 9.91 -4.73 1.58
CA GLN A 181 10.11 -4.68 0.13
C GLN A 181 9.08 -5.52 -0.64
N THR A 182 8.34 -6.40 0.02
CA THR A 182 7.31 -7.20 -0.63
C THR A 182 6.02 -6.41 -0.86
N PRO A 183 5.28 -6.65 -1.95
CA PRO A 183 3.95 -6.09 -2.13
C PRO A 183 3.03 -6.51 -0.98
N ALA A 184 2.23 -5.56 -0.47
CA ALA A 184 1.23 -5.88 0.54
C ALA A 184 0.20 -6.87 -0.04
N ARG A 185 -0.06 -7.93 0.70
CA ARG A 185 -1.10 -8.90 0.36
C ARG A 185 -2.46 -8.38 0.80
N ALA A 186 -3.46 -8.52 -0.07
CA ALA A 186 -4.82 -8.19 0.30
C ALA A 186 -5.40 -9.34 1.14
N SER A 187 -5.67 -9.04 2.41
CA SER A 187 -6.28 -10.00 3.33
C SER A 187 -7.70 -9.58 3.66
N LEU A 188 -8.55 -10.56 3.91
CA LEU A 188 -9.91 -10.36 4.40
C LEU A 188 -10.18 -11.27 5.60
N ARG A 189 -11.11 -10.82 6.43
CA ARG A 189 -11.67 -11.61 7.52
C ARG A 189 -13.06 -12.14 7.09
N TRP A 190 -13.26 -13.44 7.25
CA TRP A 190 -14.57 -14.07 7.08
C TRP A 190 -15.42 -13.79 8.33
N ARG A 191 -16.64 -13.31 8.12
CA ARG A 191 -17.55 -12.92 9.20
C ARG A 191 -18.81 -13.78 9.31
N ASP A 192 -19.15 -14.50 8.24
CA ASP A 192 -20.30 -15.37 8.27
C ASP A 192 -20.02 -16.59 9.14
N VAL A 193 -20.88 -16.82 10.14
CA VAL A 193 -20.76 -17.97 11.06
C VAL A 193 -21.57 -19.18 10.61
N VAL A 194 -22.40 -19.01 9.59
CA VAL A 194 -23.30 -20.06 9.06
C VAL A 194 -22.71 -20.71 7.82
N GLU A 195 -22.21 -19.90 6.90
CA GLU A 195 -21.64 -20.37 5.64
C GLU A 195 -20.14 -20.57 5.74
N ALA A 196 -19.64 -21.61 5.08
CA ALA A 196 -18.21 -21.84 4.94
C ALA A 196 -17.62 -20.84 3.92
N PRO A 197 -16.35 -20.38 4.13
CA PRO A 197 -15.68 -19.53 3.16
C PRO A 197 -15.51 -20.25 1.82
N PRO A 198 -15.69 -19.54 0.69
CA PRO A 198 -15.50 -20.10 -0.65
C PRO A 198 -14.09 -20.66 -0.86
N GLU A 199 -13.97 -21.74 -1.63
CA GLU A 199 -12.70 -22.44 -1.90
C GLU A 199 -11.64 -21.60 -2.59
N PHE A 200 -12.03 -20.52 -3.29
CA PHE A 200 -11.07 -19.62 -3.92
C PHE A 200 -10.31 -18.74 -2.92
N LEU A 201 -10.76 -18.61 -1.69
CA LEU A 201 -10.08 -17.89 -0.64
C LEU A 201 -8.96 -18.74 -0.04
N GLN A 202 -7.74 -18.21 0.01
CA GLN A 202 -6.59 -18.91 0.55
C GLN A 202 -6.47 -18.67 2.05
N ALA A 203 -6.61 -19.71 2.85
CA ALA A 203 -6.47 -19.61 4.30
C ALA A 203 -5.07 -19.12 4.69
N THR A 204 -5.01 -18.21 5.64
CA THR A 204 -3.75 -17.73 6.24
C THR A 204 -3.38 -18.59 7.46
N ALA A 205 -2.25 -18.28 8.09
CA ALA A 205 -1.88 -18.87 9.38
C ALA A 205 -2.83 -18.47 10.53
N TRP A 206 -3.70 -17.48 10.32
CA TRP A 206 -4.64 -16.99 11.32
C TRP A 206 -6.06 -17.40 10.98
N SER A 207 -6.69 -18.11 11.92
CA SER A 207 -8.07 -18.58 11.77
C SER A 207 -9.03 -17.43 11.43
N GLY A 208 -9.91 -17.64 10.45
CA GLY A 208 -10.87 -16.66 9.99
C GLY A 208 -10.32 -15.58 9.04
N TYR A 209 -9.01 -15.60 8.73
CA TYR A 209 -8.38 -14.69 7.79
C TYR A 209 -7.90 -15.40 6.53
N TYR A 210 -8.11 -14.76 5.39
CA TYR A 210 -7.86 -15.33 4.07
C TYR A 210 -7.13 -14.29 3.19
N GLU A 211 -6.26 -14.77 2.30
CA GLU A 211 -5.66 -13.95 1.25
C GLU A 211 -6.51 -13.99 -0.02
N ILE A 212 -6.56 -12.87 -0.71
CA ILE A 212 -7.23 -12.73 -2.01
C ILE A 212 -6.19 -12.97 -3.09
N GLY A 213 -6.36 -14.05 -3.86
CA GLY A 213 -5.50 -14.37 -4.98
C GLY A 213 -5.64 -13.38 -6.16
N PRO A 214 -4.65 -13.35 -7.06
CA PRO A 214 -4.74 -12.54 -8.27
C PRO A 214 -6.00 -12.84 -9.08
N GLY A 215 -6.68 -11.78 -9.55
CA GLY A 215 -7.90 -11.92 -10.36
C GLY A 215 -9.18 -12.27 -9.60
N GLN A 216 -9.13 -12.52 -8.29
CA GLN A 216 -10.29 -12.94 -7.49
C GLN A 216 -11.19 -11.77 -7.04
N TRP A 217 -10.79 -10.54 -7.27
CA TRP A 217 -11.54 -9.36 -6.83
C TRP A 217 -13.03 -9.36 -7.23
N PRO A 218 -13.41 -9.71 -8.48
CA PRO A 218 -14.83 -9.75 -8.87
C PRO A 218 -15.69 -10.73 -8.05
N ALA A 219 -15.09 -11.81 -7.53
CA ALA A 219 -15.76 -12.76 -6.66
C ALA A 219 -15.84 -12.29 -5.20
N VAL A 220 -14.87 -11.47 -4.76
CA VAL A 220 -14.83 -10.92 -3.38
C VAL A 220 -15.76 -9.72 -3.22
N GLU A 221 -15.92 -8.89 -4.24
CA GLU A 221 -16.71 -7.65 -4.16
C GLU A 221 -18.17 -7.86 -3.69
N PRO A 222 -18.93 -8.87 -4.17
CA PRO A 222 -20.27 -9.17 -3.64
C PRO A 222 -20.25 -9.54 -2.15
N LEU A 223 -19.27 -10.30 -1.69
CA LEU A 223 -19.13 -10.70 -0.28
C LEU A 223 -18.83 -9.51 0.65
N LEU A 224 -18.08 -8.51 0.14
CA LEU A 224 -17.86 -7.26 0.86
C LEU A 224 -19.13 -6.44 0.98
N LYS A 225 -19.94 -6.39 -0.08
CA LYS A 225 -21.20 -5.66 -0.11
C LYS A 225 -22.25 -6.29 0.82
N SER A 226 -22.31 -7.63 0.86
CA SER A 226 -23.21 -8.36 1.78
C SER A 226 -22.77 -8.30 3.24
N GLY A 227 -21.51 -7.96 3.51
CA GLY A 227 -20.93 -7.97 4.85
C GLY A 227 -20.44 -9.32 5.33
N GLN A 228 -20.45 -10.36 4.49
CA GLN A 228 -19.90 -11.69 4.81
C GLN A 228 -18.40 -11.66 5.02
N VAL A 229 -17.71 -10.69 4.40
CA VAL A 229 -16.27 -10.45 4.61
C VAL A 229 -15.97 -8.99 4.87
N TYR A 230 -14.82 -8.74 5.48
CA TYR A 230 -14.26 -7.42 5.65
C TYR A 230 -12.76 -7.43 5.28
N LEU A 231 -12.30 -6.45 4.50
CA LEU A 231 -10.86 -6.30 4.21
C LEU A 231 -10.11 -5.88 5.47
N GLN A 232 -9.29 -6.75 5.98
CA GLN A 232 -8.61 -6.54 7.26
C GLN A 232 -7.29 -7.30 7.33
N ASP A 233 -6.24 -6.59 7.77
CA ASP A 233 -4.96 -7.21 8.07
C ASP A 233 -5.10 -8.11 9.32
N PRO A 234 -4.61 -9.35 9.30
CA PRO A 234 -4.68 -10.26 10.45
C PRO A 234 -4.07 -9.72 11.73
N ALA A 235 -3.07 -8.83 11.66
CA ALA A 235 -2.45 -8.25 12.85
C ALA A 235 -3.41 -7.39 13.67
N THR A 236 -4.51 -6.89 13.07
CA THR A 236 -5.53 -6.10 13.78
C THR A 236 -6.25 -6.92 14.86
N ARG A 237 -6.29 -8.27 14.73
CA ARG A 237 -6.88 -9.15 15.74
C ARG A 237 -6.17 -9.06 17.10
N LEU A 238 -4.86 -8.76 17.11
CA LEU A 238 -4.08 -8.68 18.37
C LEU A 238 -4.63 -7.64 19.34
N ALA A 239 -5.06 -6.50 18.82
CA ALA A 239 -5.68 -5.47 19.66
C ALA A 239 -7.02 -5.95 20.23
N ASN A 240 -7.82 -6.69 19.46
CA ASN A 240 -9.09 -7.25 19.91
C ASN A 240 -8.88 -8.39 20.91
N GLU A 241 -7.87 -9.25 20.72
CA GLU A 241 -7.50 -10.31 21.65
C GLU A 241 -7.03 -9.74 23.00
N LEU A 242 -6.30 -8.62 22.99
CA LEU A 242 -5.87 -7.92 24.20
C LEU A 242 -7.03 -7.21 24.91
N LEU A 243 -8.00 -6.69 24.15
CA LEU A 243 -9.21 -6.07 24.70
C LEU A 243 -10.14 -7.13 25.31
N ASP A 244 -10.20 -8.33 24.72
CA ASP A 244 -11.06 -9.47 25.10
C ASP A 244 -12.52 -9.06 25.38
N PRO A 245 -13.22 -8.42 24.42
CA PRO A 245 -14.54 -7.86 24.66
C PRO A 245 -15.58 -8.97 24.87
N GLN A 246 -16.32 -8.86 25.99
CA GLN A 246 -17.32 -9.84 26.41
C GLN A 246 -18.73 -9.43 25.99
N THR A 247 -19.63 -10.42 25.85
CA THR A 247 -21.06 -10.17 25.61
C THR A 247 -21.66 -9.30 26.73
N GLY A 248 -22.39 -8.27 26.34
CA GLY A 248 -23.05 -7.34 27.28
C GLY A 248 -22.20 -6.16 27.75
N GLU A 249 -20.92 -6.11 27.40
CA GLU A 249 -20.06 -4.97 27.75
C GLU A 249 -20.36 -3.73 26.90
N ALA A 250 -19.89 -2.58 27.37
CA ALA A 250 -19.84 -1.33 26.64
C ALA A 250 -18.39 -1.03 26.22
N VAL A 251 -18.13 -0.92 24.93
CA VAL A 251 -16.80 -0.68 24.35
C VAL A 251 -16.76 0.66 23.63
N LEU A 252 -15.70 1.43 23.87
CA LEU A 252 -15.45 2.71 23.24
C LEU A 252 -14.30 2.59 22.22
N ASP A 253 -14.59 2.76 20.92
CA ASP A 253 -13.59 2.83 19.85
C ASP A 253 -13.35 4.30 19.48
N LEU A 254 -12.24 4.85 19.97
CA LEU A 254 -11.91 6.28 19.87
C LEU A 254 -11.34 6.73 18.52
N CYS A 255 -10.97 5.78 17.64
CA CYS A 255 -10.47 6.05 16.29
C CYS A 255 -11.06 5.00 15.34
N ALA A 256 -12.39 5.03 15.22
CA ALA A 256 -13.16 3.93 14.66
C ALA A 256 -13.05 3.82 13.13
N ALA A 257 -12.89 4.94 12.40
CA ALA A 257 -12.90 4.91 10.93
C ALA A 257 -11.73 4.09 10.33
N PRO A 258 -12.00 3.25 9.36
CA PRO A 258 -13.25 3.01 8.63
C PRO A 258 -14.22 1.96 9.26
N GLY A 259 -14.04 1.51 10.50
CA GLY A 259 -14.95 0.62 11.21
C GLY A 259 -14.49 -0.83 11.36
N GLY A 260 -13.29 -1.17 10.89
CA GLY A 260 -12.81 -2.56 10.88
C GLY A 260 -12.59 -3.16 12.28
N LYS A 261 -12.10 -2.36 13.24
CA LYS A 261 -11.96 -2.81 14.63
C LYS A 261 -13.32 -2.90 15.33
N SER A 262 -14.18 -1.90 15.13
CA SER A 262 -15.56 -1.92 15.69
C SER A 262 -16.34 -3.15 15.18
N LEU A 263 -16.22 -3.53 13.90
CA LEU A 263 -16.79 -4.76 13.34
C LEU A 263 -16.23 -6.03 14.02
N LEU A 264 -14.92 -6.08 14.25
CA LEU A 264 -14.27 -7.21 14.89
C LEU A 264 -14.68 -7.36 16.35
N ILE A 265 -14.77 -6.23 17.09
CA ILE A 265 -15.27 -6.16 18.47
C ILE A 265 -16.70 -6.70 18.51
N ALA A 266 -17.60 -6.19 17.65
CA ALA A 266 -19.00 -6.63 17.61
C ALA A 266 -19.13 -8.12 17.34
N ASP A 267 -18.40 -8.64 16.34
CA ASP A 267 -18.41 -10.07 16.00
C ASP A 267 -17.90 -10.93 17.18
N THR A 268 -16.93 -10.42 17.96
CA THR A 268 -16.43 -11.13 19.16
C THR A 268 -17.46 -11.10 20.30
N MET A 269 -18.07 -9.94 20.58
CA MET A 269 -19.09 -9.79 21.63
C MET A 269 -20.31 -10.65 21.38
N THR A 270 -20.70 -10.83 20.10
CA THR A 270 -21.90 -11.56 19.71
C THR A 270 -21.68 -13.06 19.45
N ALA A 271 -20.44 -13.54 19.57
CA ALA A 271 -20.09 -14.93 19.26
C ALA A 271 -20.88 -15.97 20.09
N GLN A 272 -21.30 -15.62 21.28
CA GLN A 272 -22.07 -16.49 22.17
C GLN A 272 -23.54 -16.07 22.26
N ALA A 273 -23.84 -14.77 22.35
CA ALA A 273 -25.19 -14.23 22.45
C ALA A 273 -25.22 -12.75 22.01
N PRO A 274 -26.34 -12.23 21.51
CA PRO A 274 -26.51 -10.81 21.29
C PRO A 274 -26.43 -10.02 22.60
N GLY A 275 -25.89 -8.80 22.54
CA GLY A 275 -25.86 -7.87 23.66
C GLY A 275 -24.60 -7.01 23.69
N GLY A 276 -24.68 -5.92 24.45
CA GLY A 276 -23.60 -4.96 24.61
C GLY A 276 -23.75 -3.72 23.74
N GLN A 277 -22.81 -2.80 23.90
CA GLN A 277 -22.83 -1.50 23.22
C GLN A 277 -21.44 -1.15 22.67
N ILE A 278 -21.38 -0.56 21.50
CA ILE A 278 -20.16 0.05 20.96
C ILE A 278 -20.41 1.53 20.67
N VAL A 279 -19.62 2.38 21.28
CA VAL A 279 -19.57 3.81 20.92
C VAL A 279 -18.37 4.00 20.00
N ALA A 280 -18.64 4.22 18.71
CA ALA A 280 -17.62 4.44 17.68
C ALA A 280 -17.42 5.94 17.47
N LEU A 281 -16.21 6.44 17.72
CA LEU A 281 -15.88 7.85 17.61
C LEU A 281 -14.77 8.06 16.57
N ASP A 282 -14.91 9.08 15.72
CA ASP A 282 -13.84 9.55 14.82
C ASP A 282 -14.05 11.03 14.48
N LEU A 283 -13.01 11.66 13.93
CA LEU A 283 -13.06 13.03 13.45
C LEU A 283 -14.09 13.19 12.34
N PRO A 284 -14.85 14.29 12.28
CA PRO A 284 -15.66 14.63 11.13
C PRO A 284 -14.82 14.67 9.85
N GLY A 285 -15.30 14.07 8.78
CA GLY A 285 -14.58 14.10 7.51
C GLY A 285 -14.94 12.97 6.55
N PRO A 286 -14.24 12.84 5.40
CA PRO A 286 -14.59 11.92 4.30
C PRO A 286 -14.65 10.43 4.70
N ARG A 287 -13.98 10.04 5.80
CA ARG A 287 -13.97 8.64 6.26
C ARG A 287 -15.24 8.23 7.01
N ILE A 288 -16.04 9.21 7.46
CA ILE A 288 -17.25 8.96 8.25
C ILE A 288 -18.32 8.20 7.45
N ASP A 289 -18.49 8.48 6.17
CA ASP A 289 -19.48 7.78 5.36
C ASP A 289 -19.16 6.28 5.25
N ARG A 290 -17.88 5.94 5.05
CA ARG A 290 -17.45 4.54 5.07
C ARG A 290 -17.58 3.90 6.45
N LEU A 291 -17.34 4.65 7.52
CA LEU A 291 -17.58 4.18 8.89
C LEU A 291 -19.07 3.86 9.08
N LYS A 292 -19.99 4.74 8.70
CA LYS A 292 -21.45 4.49 8.76
C LYS A 292 -21.85 3.23 7.98
N GLU A 293 -21.37 3.08 6.75
CA GLU A 293 -21.64 1.90 5.92
C GLU A 293 -21.18 0.60 6.60
N ASN A 294 -20.03 0.63 7.27
CA ASN A 294 -19.48 -0.54 7.95
C ASN A 294 -20.19 -0.81 9.29
N LEU A 295 -20.49 0.22 10.08
CA LEU A 295 -21.26 0.06 11.33
C LEU A 295 -22.66 -0.49 11.07
N ALA A 296 -23.28 -0.13 9.96
CA ALA A 296 -24.60 -0.67 9.56
C ALA A 296 -24.60 -2.20 9.31
N LYS A 297 -23.42 -2.82 9.17
CA LYS A 297 -23.26 -4.28 9.04
C LYS A 297 -23.13 -4.99 10.39
N ILE A 298 -23.14 -4.27 11.49
CA ILE A 298 -23.12 -4.83 12.83
C ILE A 298 -24.53 -5.26 13.22
N THR A 299 -24.66 -6.46 13.76
CA THR A 299 -25.92 -7.00 14.29
C THR A 299 -25.69 -7.52 15.70
N GLY A 300 -26.71 -7.52 16.51
CA GLY A 300 -26.67 -8.08 17.87
C GLY A 300 -25.96 -7.22 18.93
N VAL A 301 -25.42 -6.06 18.56
CA VAL A 301 -24.80 -5.08 19.47
C VAL A 301 -25.42 -3.71 19.16
N GLU A 302 -25.69 -2.91 20.19
CA GLU A 302 -26.09 -1.52 20.00
C GLU A 302 -24.88 -0.68 19.57
N VAL A 303 -25.05 0.16 18.56
CA VAL A 303 -23.94 0.99 18.03
C VAL A 303 -24.34 2.45 17.98
N ALA A 304 -23.55 3.28 18.66
CA ALA A 304 -23.63 4.73 18.56
C ALA A 304 -22.42 5.29 17.80
N LEU A 305 -22.65 6.21 16.86
CA LEU A 305 -21.60 6.94 16.17
C LEU A 305 -21.51 8.37 16.67
N VAL A 306 -20.35 8.75 17.15
CA VAL A 306 -20.03 10.10 17.62
C VAL A 306 -18.95 10.70 16.72
N GLN A 307 -19.19 11.94 16.25
CA GLN A 307 -18.22 12.69 15.47
C GLN A 307 -17.65 13.82 16.33
N ALA A 308 -16.41 13.67 16.78
CA ALA A 308 -15.76 14.66 17.64
C ALA A 308 -14.23 14.66 17.43
N ASP A 309 -13.62 15.81 17.71
CA ASP A 309 -12.17 15.91 17.86
C ASP A 309 -11.81 15.65 19.34
N LEU A 310 -11.10 14.56 19.57
CA LEU A 310 -10.65 14.17 20.90
C LEU A 310 -9.67 15.18 21.52
N MET A 311 -9.05 16.04 20.73
CA MET A 311 -8.13 17.07 21.20
C MET A 311 -8.86 18.31 21.74
N GLU A 312 -10.14 18.49 21.38
CA GLU A 312 -10.96 19.63 21.82
C GLU A 312 -11.68 19.38 23.17
N GLY A 313 -11.57 18.16 23.73
CA GLY A 313 -12.06 17.80 25.05
C GLY A 313 -13.28 16.85 25.04
N PHE A 314 -13.26 15.93 26.02
CA PHE A 314 -14.23 14.82 26.12
C PHE A 314 -15.53 15.17 26.86
N SER A 315 -15.60 16.30 27.57
CA SER A 315 -16.59 16.50 28.64
C SER A 315 -18.04 16.61 28.17
N GLU A 316 -18.30 16.92 26.92
CA GLU A 316 -19.67 17.04 26.39
C GLU A 316 -20.12 15.80 25.61
N VAL A 317 -19.18 15.08 25.01
CA VAL A 317 -19.43 13.94 24.12
C VAL A 317 -19.89 12.67 24.87
N LEU A 318 -19.52 12.54 26.15
CA LEU A 318 -19.89 11.40 27.02
C LEU A 318 -21.11 11.65 27.90
N LYS A 319 -21.81 12.77 27.76
CA LYS A 319 -23.00 13.10 28.55
C LYS A 319 -24.32 12.69 27.89
N GLU A 320 -24.28 12.30 26.62
CA GLU A 320 -25.40 11.73 25.87
C GLU A 320 -25.24 10.20 25.71
#